data_449585ac63f323ec01b6b52183e6fa5d
#
_entry.id   449585ac63f323ec01b6b52183e6fa5d
#
_cell.length_a   1.000
_cell.length_b   1.000
_cell.length_c   1.000
_cell.angle_alpha   90.00
_cell.angle_beta   90.00
_cell.angle_gamma   90.00
#
_symmetry.space_group_name_H-M   'P 1'
#
loop_
_entity.id
_entity.type
_entity.pdbx_description
1 polymer ?
#
loop_
_entity_poly.entity_id
_entity_poly.type
_entity_poly.pdbx_seq_one_letter_code
_entity_poly.pdbx_strand_id
1 'polypeptide(L)'
;DDTTMTASARRLFYVYKPSLEERAEFNKSCGNQEQTIVLGCYVQHDGIYLYNISDPRLHGVIEVTAAHEMLHAQYGRLSSKEKARIDKLTLQVLSDLKDKRVLSTIENYRRSNKDVVPNELHSILATEVQNLPPELEQYYARYFSNRQAVVSLAHSYTGEFTRREQRVNEIDAKLKESKLQ
;
A
#
# COMPACT_ATOMS: atom_id res chain seq x y z
N ASP A 1 9.95 13.40 9.18
CA ASP A 1 8.66 12.72 8.91
C ASP A 1 8.46 12.59 7.40
N ASP A 2 8.97 11.49 6.85
CA ASP A 2 9.04 11.27 5.40
C ASP A 2 7.66 10.95 4.79
N THR A 3 6.68 10.59 5.64
CA THR A 3 5.28 10.37 5.20
C THR A 3 4.55 11.66 4.86
N THR A 4 5.06 12.82 5.25
CA THR A 4 4.41 14.12 5.09
C THR A 4 2.95 14.19 5.57
N MET A 5 2.57 13.30 6.48
CA MET A 5 1.24 13.30 7.08
C MET A 5 0.93 14.64 7.75
N THR A 6 -0.27 15.14 7.53
CA THR A 6 -0.77 16.32 8.25
C THR A 6 -0.90 16.02 9.75
N ALA A 7 -1.01 17.07 10.57
CA ALA A 7 -1.19 16.91 12.02
C ALA A 7 -2.44 16.07 12.37
N SER A 8 -3.50 16.16 11.57
CA SER A 8 -4.72 15.37 11.75
C SER A 8 -4.51 13.90 11.37
N ALA A 9 -3.82 13.63 10.27
CA ALA A 9 -3.49 12.26 9.84
C ALA A 9 -2.56 11.57 10.84
N ARG A 10 -1.52 12.27 11.34
CA ARG A 10 -0.66 11.75 12.41
C ARG A 10 -1.42 11.42 13.68
N ARG A 11 -2.33 12.31 14.12
CA ARG A 11 -3.18 12.00 15.29
C ARG A 11 -4.01 10.75 15.04
N LEU A 12 -4.60 10.61 13.86
CA LEU A 12 -5.35 9.39 13.52
C LEU A 12 -4.45 8.15 13.58
N PHE A 13 -3.28 8.20 12.95
CA PHE A 13 -2.31 7.10 12.98
C PHE A 13 -1.97 6.67 14.43
N TYR A 14 -1.64 7.62 15.30
CA TYR A 14 -1.29 7.32 16.69
C TYR A 14 -2.47 6.90 17.57
N VAL A 15 -3.70 7.29 17.24
CA VAL A 15 -4.91 6.79 17.92
C VAL A 15 -5.02 5.26 17.79
N TYR A 16 -4.57 4.72 16.66
CA TYR A 16 -4.52 3.27 16.41
C TYR A 16 -3.22 2.60 16.87
N LYS A 17 -2.47 3.23 17.80
CA LYS A 17 -1.33 2.65 18.52
C LYS A 17 -0.39 1.87 17.58
N PRO A 18 0.22 2.51 16.57
CA PRO A 18 1.05 1.81 15.60
C PRO A 18 2.19 1.06 16.30
N SER A 19 2.40 -0.19 15.90
CA SER A 19 3.47 -1.05 16.38
C SER A 19 4.37 -1.45 15.22
N LEU A 20 5.69 -1.36 15.45
CA LEU A 20 6.70 -1.89 14.54
C LEU A 20 7.14 -3.25 15.06
N GLU A 21 6.88 -4.31 14.30
CA GLU A 21 6.97 -5.67 14.79
C GLU A 21 7.96 -6.52 13.99
N GLU A 22 8.68 -7.40 14.69
CA GLU A 22 9.46 -8.43 14.05
C GLU A 22 8.54 -9.52 13.48
N ARG A 23 9.06 -10.33 12.55
CA ARG A 23 8.26 -11.26 11.73
C ARG A 23 7.31 -12.16 12.54
N ALA A 24 7.75 -12.66 13.69
CA ALA A 24 6.96 -13.60 14.47
C ALA A 24 5.72 -12.93 15.11
N GLU A 25 5.88 -11.74 15.65
CA GLU A 25 4.82 -10.92 16.22
C GLU A 25 3.90 -10.39 15.12
N PHE A 26 4.47 -9.87 14.05
CA PHE A 26 3.72 -9.36 12.91
C PHE A 26 2.77 -10.42 12.31
N ASN A 27 3.23 -11.66 12.15
CA ASN A 27 2.39 -12.75 11.67
C ASN A 27 1.24 -13.11 12.63
N LYS A 28 1.38 -12.85 13.93
CA LYS A 28 0.27 -13.02 14.89
C LYS A 28 -0.73 -11.89 14.78
N SER A 29 -0.27 -10.64 14.62
CA SER A 29 -1.10 -9.45 14.56
C SER A 29 -1.85 -9.33 13.23
N CYS A 30 -1.18 -9.62 12.11
CA CYS A 30 -1.73 -9.44 10.75
C CYS A 30 -2.23 -10.75 10.10
N GLY A 31 -2.03 -11.90 10.74
CA GLY A 31 -2.34 -13.21 10.15
C GLY A 31 -1.34 -13.62 9.05
N ASN A 32 -1.34 -14.92 8.76
CA ASN A 32 -0.46 -15.49 7.75
C ASN A 32 -1.18 -15.48 6.40
N GLN A 33 -1.03 -14.41 5.63
CA GLN A 33 -1.53 -14.37 4.26
C GLN A 33 -0.43 -14.86 3.30
N GLU A 34 -0.46 -16.14 2.98
CA GLU A 34 0.60 -16.81 2.18
C GLU A 34 0.71 -16.34 0.72
N GLN A 35 -0.24 -15.58 0.20
CA GLN A 35 -0.32 -15.23 -1.22
C GLN A 35 0.12 -13.81 -1.57
N THR A 36 0.32 -12.94 -0.60
CA THR A 36 0.75 -11.56 -0.81
C THR A 36 1.79 -11.15 0.22
N ILE A 37 2.77 -10.35 -0.20
CA ILE A 37 3.73 -9.75 0.74
C ILE A 37 2.98 -8.65 1.48
N VAL A 38 2.49 -8.96 2.68
CA VAL A 38 1.87 -8.00 3.58
C VAL A 38 2.96 -7.37 4.43
N LEU A 39 3.10 -6.05 4.36
CA LEU A 39 4.12 -5.29 5.08
C LEU A 39 3.53 -4.47 6.24
N GLY A 40 2.20 -4.39 6.30
CA GLY A 40 1.42 -3.79 7.36
C GLY A 40 0.00 -4.29 7.35
N CYS A 41 -0.73 -4.04 8.42
CA CYS A 41 -2.17 -4.21 8.46
C CYS A 41 -2.83 -3.26 9.45
N TYR A 42 -4.00 -2.79 9.09
CA TYR A 42 -4.93 -2.12 9.99
C TYR A 42 -5.97 -3.11 10.49
N VAL A 43 -6.01 -3.34 11.78
CA VAL A 43 -7.01 -4.17 12.44
C VAL A 43 -8.03 -3.26 13.13
N GLN A 44 -9.27 -3.29 12.65
CA GLN A 44 -10.33 -2.43 13.15
C GLN A 44 -10.54 -2.63 14.66
N HIS A 45 -10.59 -1.51 15.41
CA HIS A 45 -10.71 -1.46 16.87
C HIS A 45 -9.51 -1.98 17.66
N ASP A 46 -8.42 -2.34 17.00
CA ASP A 46 -7.22 -2.85 17.64
C ASP A 46 -6.01 -1.95 17.35
N GLY A 47 -5.42 -2.01 16.16
CA GLY A 47 -4.22 -1.23 15.89
C GLY A 47 -3.78 -1.19 14.44
N ILE A 48 -2.63 -0.56 14.24
CA ILE A 48 -1.85 -0.60 13.01
C ILE A 48 -0.55 -1.34 13.31
N TYR A 49 -0.26 -2.36 12.53
CA TYR A 49 0.94 -3.18 12.69
C TYR A 49 1.79 -3.07 11.45
N LEU A 50 3.09 -2.82 11.63
CA LEU A 50 4.05 -2.63 10.56
C LEU A 50 5.17 -3.65 10.71
N TYR A 51 5.56 -4.30 9.62
CA TYR A 51 6.69 -5.20 9.64
C TYR A 51 8.00 -4.42 9.68
N ASN A 52 8.86 -4.75 10.64
CA ASN A 52 10.17 -4.11 10.80
C ASN A 52 11.14 -4.57 9.70
N ILE A 53 11.33 -3.73 8.70
CA ILE A 53 12.23 -3.99 7.57
C ILE A 53 13.48 -3.13 7.72
N SER A 54 14.61 -3.78 7.98
CA SER A 54 15.91 -3.12 8.21
C SER A 54 16.82 -3.08 6.97
N ASP A 55 16.38 -3.59 5.82
CA ASP A 55 17.18 -3.58 4.58
C ASP A 55 17.28 -2.15 4.01
N PRO A 56 18.47 -1.51 3.95
CA PRO A 56 18.62 -0.14 3.47
C PRO A 56 18.14 0.06 2.02
N ARG A 57 18.09 -1.01 1.22
CA ARG A 57 17.60 -0.96 -0.17
C ARG A 57 16.10 -0.81 -0.27
N LEU A 58 15.40 -1.04 0.83
CA LEU A 58 13.95 -0.89 0.97
C LEU A 58 13.59 0.35 1.80
N HIS A 59 14.48 1.35 1.80
CA HIS A 59 14.21 2.64 2.46
C HIS A 59 12.86 3.22 1.99
N GLY A 60 12.08 3.72 2.93
CA GLY A 60 10.75 4.29 2.68
C GLY A 60 9.60 3.29 2.71
N VAL A 61 9.88 1.97 2.73
CA VAL A 61 8.82 0.96 2.73
C VAL A 61 7.95 1.03 3.99
N ILE A 62 8.54 1.22 5.15
CA ILE A 62 7.81 1.34 6.42
C ILE A 62 6.95 2.60 6.42
N GLU A 63 7.48 3.72 5.94
CA GLU A 63 6.80 5.00 5.84
C GLU A 63 5.59 4.92 4.91
N VAL A 64 5.76 4.35 3.72
CA VAL A 64 4.66 4.17 2.76
C VAL A 64 3.61 3.23 3.31
N THR A 65 4.02 2.13 3.94
CA THR A 65 3.11 1.18 4.60
C THR A 65 2.34 1.87 5.73
N ALA A 66 3.00 2.67 6.57
CA ALA A 66 2.33 3.44 7.62
C ALA A 66 1.29 4.41 7.06
N ALA A 67 1.60 5.07 5.93
CA ALA A 67 0.66 5.94 5.23
C ALA A 67 -0.54 5.17 4.68
N HIS A 68 -0.30 3.99 4.11
CA HIS A 68 -1.31 3.09 3.56
C HIS A 68 -2.28 2.60 4.67
N GLU A 69 -1.76 2.11 5.78
CA GLU A 69 -2.58 1.60 6.90
C GLU A 69 -3.36 2.72 7.61
N MET A 70 -2.78 3.91 7.72
CA MET A 70 -3.51 5.09 8.21
C MET A 70 -4.70 5.41 7.32
N LEU A 71 -4.58 5.26 6.00
CA LEU A 71 -5.68 5.50 5.07
C LEU A 71 -6.78 4.44 5.18
N HIS A 72 -6.47 3.18 5.48
CA HIS A 72 -7.48 2.18 5.83
C HIS A 72 -8.30 2.59 7.05
N ALA A 73 -7.62 3.06 8.10
CA ALA A 73 -8.28 3.58 9.29
C ALA A 73 -9.17 4.80 8.98
N GLN A 74 -8.69 5.68 8.09
CA GLN A 74 -9.46 6.84 7.64
C GLN A 74 -10.68 6.45 6.80
N TYR A 75 -10.51 5.51 5.85
CA TYR A 75 -11.61 5.02 5.02
C TYR A 75 -12.75 4.43 5.86
N GLY A 76 -12.41 3.69 6.92
CA GLY A 76 -13.38 3.18 7.90
C GLY A 76 -14.22 4.27 8.58
N ARG A 77 -13.70 5.50 8.67
CA ARG A 77 -14.35 6.67 9.32
C ARG A 77 -15.17 7.55 8.38
N LEU A 78 -15.07 7.32 7.07
CA LEU A 78 -15.86 8.08 6.10
C LEU A 78 -17.35 7.80 6.27
N SER A 79 -18.17 8.84 6.11
CA SER A 79 -19.62 8.66 5.98
C SER A 79 -19.95 7.87 4.71
N SER A 80 -21.09 7.20 4.67
CA SER A 80 -21.54 6.44 3.49
C SER A 80 -21.59 7.31 2.22
N LYS A 81 -21.95 8.60 2.36
CA LYS A 81 -21.97 9.56 1.25
C LYS A 81 -20.55 9.87 0.73
N GLU A 82 -19.60 10.06 1.63
CA GLU A 82 -18.18 10.31 1.24
C GLU A 82 -17.56 9.06 0.64
N LYS A 83 -17.79 7.87 1.25
CA LYS A 83 -17.35 6.60 0.65
C LYS A 83 -17.82 6.46 -0.78
N ALA A 84 -19.13 6.58 -1.02
CA ALA A 84 -19.70 6.44 -2.36
C ALA A 84 -19.09 7.45 -3.36
N ARG A 85 -18.79 8.68 -2.91
CA ARG A 85 -18.12 9.69 -3.75
C ARG A 85 -16.68 9.30 -4.06
N ILE A 86 -15.92 8.90 -3.05
CA ILE A 86 -14.51 8.54 -3.21
C ILE A 86 -14.38 7.25 -4.04
N ASP A 87 -15.21 6.24 -3.77
CA ASP A 87 -15.23 4.99 -4.53
C ASP A 87 -15.49 5.24 -6.02
N LYS A 88 -16.43 6.13 -6.33
CA LYS A 88 -16.68 6.51 -7.73
C LYS A 88 -15.44 7.14 -8.38
N LEU A 89 -14.77 8.05 -7.70
CA LEU A 89 -13.58 8.74 -8.21
C LEU A 89 -12.40 7.78 -8.39
N THR A 90 -12.16 6.91 -7.40
CA THR A 90 -11.07 5.94 -7.45
C THR A 90 -11.29 4.88 -8.54
N LEU A 91 -12.53 4.44 -8.74
CA LEU A 91 -12.89 3.53 -9.83
C LEU A 91 -12.73 4.17 -11.22
N GLN A 92 -13.00 5.47 -11.36
CA GLN A 92 -12.72 6.20 -12.61
C GLN A 92 -11.22 6.21 -12.90
N VAL A 93 -10.38 6.51 -11.90
CA VAL A 93 -8.92 6.44 -12.07
C VAL A 93 -8.48 5.04 -12.46
N LEU A 94 -9.01 4.00 -11.80
CA LEU A 94 -8.67 2.61 -12.12
C LEU A 94 -8.99 2.25 -13.57
N SER A 95 -10.08 2.76 -14.14
CA SER A 95 -10.45 2.48 -15.55
C SER A 95 -9.44 3.04 -16.57
N ASP A 96 -8.76 4.10 -16.23
CA ASP A 96 -7.78 4.78 -17.09
C ASP A 96 -6.32 4.43 -16.75
N LEU A 97 -6.11 3.69 -15.64
CA LEU A 97 -4.80 3.37 -15.12
C LEU A 97 -4.06 2.39 -16.04
N LYS A 98 -2.79 2.69 -16.32
CA LYS A 98 -1.91 1.87 -17.17
C LYS A 98 -0.81 1.14 -16.38
N ASP A 99 -0.70 1.42 -15.10
CA ASP A 99 0.29 0.76 -14.23
C ASP A 99 -0.10 -0.71 -14.02
N LYS A 100 0.62 -1.59 -14.72
CA LYS A 100 0.36 -3.04 -14.71
C LYS A 100 0.51 -3.66 -13.31
N ARG A 101 1.41 -3.12 -12.48
CA ARG A 101 1.63 -3.61 -11.12
C ARG A 101 0.42 -3.30 -10.25
N VAL A 102 -0.04 -2.06 -10.25
CA VAL A 102 -1.23 -1.64 -9.50
C VAL A 102 -2.47 -2.42 -9.98
N LEU A 103 -2.65 -2.55 -11.31
CA LEU A 103 -3.76 -3.33 -11.86
C LEU A 103 -3.72 -4.79 -11.41
N SER A 104 -2.54 -5.42 -11.43
CA SER A 104 -2.36 -6.80 -10.96
C SER A 104 -2.66 -6.94 -9.46
N THR A 105 -2.21 -5.98 -8.65
CA THR A 105 -2.49 -5.95 -7.21
C THR A 105 -3.99 -5.86 -6.93
N ILE A 106 -4.70 -4.95 -7.59
CA ILE A 106 -6.15 -4.80 -7.44
C ILE A 106 -6.89 -6.06 -7.91
N GLU A 107 -6.44 -6.69 -8.99
CA GLU A 107 -7.04 -7.94 -9.47
C GLU A 107 -6.84 -9.10 -8.48
N ASN A 108 -5.70 -9.18 -7.81
CA ASN A 108 -5.46 -10.16 -6.75
C ASN A 108 -6.43 -9.93 -5.56
N TYR A 109 -6.62 -8.69 -5.12
CA TYR A 109 -7.62 -8.37 -4.10
C TYR A 109 -9.04 -8.75 -4.56
N ARG A 110 -9.40 -8.45 -5.81
CA ARG A 110 -10.71 -8.79 -6.36
C ARG A 110 -10.98 -10.29 -6.35
N ARG A 111 -9.97 -11.11 -6.61
CA ARG A 111 -10.07 -12.59 -6.58
C ARG A 111 -10.14 -13.13 -5.17
N SER A 112 -9.42 -12.57 -4.22
CA SER A 112 -9.41 -13.03 -2.83
C SER A 112 -10.65 -12.55 -2.06
N ASN A 113 -10.95 -11.27 -2.13
CA ASN A 113 -12.12 -10.66 -1.51
C ASN A 113 -12.47 -9.33 -2.20
N LYS A 114 -13.49 -9.35 -3.06
CA LYS A 114 -13.93 -8.15 -3.81
C LYS A 114 -14.39 -6.99 -2.92
N ASP A 115 -14.83 -7.26 -1.69
CA ASP A 115 -15.41 -6.25 -0.81
C ASP A 115 -14.34 -5.34 -0.19
N VAL A 116 -13.08 -5.76 -0.18
CA VAL A 116 -11.95 -4.93 0.28
C VAL A 116 -11.43 -3.98 -0.81
N VAL A 117 -11.75 -4.24 -2.09
CA VAL A 117 -11.19 -3.51 -3.24
C VAL A 117 -11.37 -1.99 -3.14
N PRO A 118 -12.53 -1.42 -2.75
CA PRO A 118 -12.66 0.03 -2.64
C PRO A 118 -11.70 0.64 -1.62
N ASN A 119 -11.52 -0.01 -0.48
CA ASN A 119 -10.62 0.44 0.59
C ASN A 119 -9.14 0.31 0.16
N GLU A 120 -8.76 -0.82 -0.45
CA GLU A 120 -7.43 -1.02 -1.00
C GLU A 120 -7.10 0.00 -2.10
N LEU A 121 -8.02 0.19 -3.02
CA LEU A 121 -7.86 1.17 -4.11
C LEU A 121 -7.70 2.59 -3.57
N HIS A 122 -8.47 2.98 -2.55
CA HIS A 122 -8.32 4.25 -1.87
C HIS A 122 -6.90 4.45 -1.33
N SER A 123 -6.33 3.45 -0.66
CA SER A 123 -4.99 3.54 -0.07
C SER A 123 -3.88 3.47 -1.12
N ILE A 124 -3.98 2.55 -2.08
CA ILE A 124 -2.99 2.36 -3.16
C ILE A 124 -2.89 3.61 -4.04
N LEU A 125 -4.00 4.19 -4.48
CA LEU A 125 -3.96 5.40 -5.32
C LEU A 125 -3.27 6.57 -4.61
N ALA A 126 -3.51 6.73 -3.32
CA ALA A 126 -2.89 7.79 -2.53
C ALA A 126 -1.38 7.64 -2.39
N THR A 127 -0.89 6.40 -2.22
CA THR A 127 0.50 6.15 -1.83
C THR A 127 1.40 5.72 -2.98
N GLU A 128 0.85 5.26 -4.12
CA GLU A 128 1.64 4.64 -5.17
C GLU A 128 1.40 5.25 -6.57
N VAL A 129 0.29 5.97 -6.79
CA VAL A 129 -0.03 6.54 -8.10
C VAL A 129 0.32 8.03 -8.17
N GLN A 130 1.21 8.38 -9.09
CA GLN A 130 1.76 9.74 -9.19
C GLN A 130 0.70 10.77 -9.56
N ASN A 131 -0.01 10.56 -10.65
CA ASN A 131 -0.95 11.53 -11.19
C ASN A 131 -2.38 11.13 -10.88
N LEU A 132 -3.07 11.95 -10.10
CA LEU A 132 -4.48 11.78 -9.79
C LEU A 132 -5.28 12.99 -10.28
N PRO A 133 -6.57 12.84 -10.55
CA PRO A 133 -7.44 13.97 -10.84
C PRO A 133 -7.43 15.00 -9.71
N PRO A 134 -7.59 16.29 -10.01
CA PRO A 134 -7.52 17.39 -9.03
C PRO A 134 -8.44 17.17 -7.81
N GLU A 135 -9.59 16.56 -8.01
CA GLU A 135 -10.55 16.28 -6.94
C GLU A 135 -10.01 15.26 -5.92
N LEU A 136 -9.29 14.21 -6.38
CA LEU A 136 -8.61 13.27 -5.49
C LEU A 136 -7.37 13.87 -4.87
N GLU A 137 -6.57 14.65 -5.59
CA GLU A 137 -5.44 15.38 -4.99
C GLU A 137 -5.91 16.30 -3.86
N GLN A 138 -6.98 17.05 -4.07
CA GLN A 138 -7.58 17.90 -3.02
C GLN A 138 -8.10 17.08 -1.83
N TYR A 139 -8.66 15.90 -2.09
CA TYR A 139 -9.10 15.00 -1.03
C TYR A 139 -7.92 14.49 -0.20
N TYR A 140 -6.85 14.00 -0.84
CA TYR A 140 -5.68 13.47 -0.15
C TYR A 140 -4.81 14.55 0.51
N ALA A 141 -4.91 15.81 0.08
CA ALA A 141 -4.27 16.94 0.77
C ALA A 141 -4.75 17.15 2.22
N ARG A 142 -5.87 16.56 2.60
CA ARG A 142 -6.30 16.50 4.01
C ARG A 142 -5.38 15.65 4.88
N TYR A 143 -4.69 14.67 4.27
CA TYR A 143 -3.88 13.66 4.97
C TYR A 143 -2.39 13.85 4.75
N PHE A 144 -1.99 14.38 3.61
CA PHE A 144 -0.59 14.59 3.24
C PHE A 144 -0.35 16.03 2.83
N SER A 145 0.63 16.70 3.43
CA SER A 145 1.07 18.03 3.00
C SER A 145 1.85 17.97 1.67
N ASN A 146 2.46 16.83 1.36
CA ASN A 146 3.11 16.52 0.09
C ASN A 146 2.96 15.04 -0.25
N ARG A 147 1.84 14.65 -0.85
CA ARG A 147 1.58 13.26 -1.26
C ARG A 147 2.64 12.72 -2.22
N GLN A 148 3.19 13.57 -3.09
CA GLN A 148 4.21 13.14 -4.06
C GLN A 148 5.51 12.64 -3.39
N ALA A 149 5.84 13.10 -2.20
CA ALA A 149 6.95 12.54 -1.44
C ALA A 149 6.70 11.07 -1.06
N VAL A 150 5.48 10.73 -0.61
CA VAL A 150 5.08 9.35 -0.30
C VAL A 150 5.16 8.47 -1.55
N VAL A 151 4.61 8.95 -2.68
CA VAL A 151 4.67 8.22 -3.96
C VAL A 151 6.11 8.02 -4.43
N SER A 152 6.98 9.02 -4.26
CA SER A 152 8.40 8.90 -4.61
C SER A 152 9.12 7.82 -3.77
N LEU A 153 8.81 7.73 -2.47
CA LEU A 153 9.30 6.65 -1.62
C LEU A 153 8.81 5.29 -2.13
N ALA A 154 7.52 5.16 -2.46
CA ALA A 154 6.96 3.93 -3.00
C ALA A 154 7.66 3.49 -4.29
N HIS A 155 7.92 4.40 -5.21
CA HIS A 155 8.61 4.11 -6.46
C HIS A 155 10.08 3.70 -6.24
N SER A 156 10.76 4.23 -5.22
CA SER A 156 12.16 3.92 -4.95
C SER A 156 12.36 2.43 -4.59
N TYR A 157 11.56 1.88 -3.69
CA TYR A 157 11.69 0.48 -3.29
C TYR A 157 10.98 -0.50 -4.25
N THR A 158 9.92 -0.06 -4.92
CA THR A 158 9.22 -0.89 -5.93
C THR A 158 10.17 -1.26 -7.07
N GLY A 159 11.01 -0.35 -7.51
CA GLY A 159 12.05 -0.64 -8.51
C GLY A 159 13.03 -1.73 -8.06
N GLU A 160 13.34 -1.82 -6.76
CA GLU A 160 14.19 -2.87 -6.22
C GLU A 160 13.49 -4.24 -6.24
N PHE A 161 12.21 -4.32 -5.89
CA PHE A 161 11.43 -5.55 -6.00
C PHE A 161 11.36 -6.05 -7.44
N THR A 162 11.06 -5.17 -8.39
CA THR A 162 10.99 -5.53 -9.82
C THR A 162 12.34 -6.08 -10.34
N ARG A 163 13.47 -5.45 -9.97
CA ARG A 163 14.80 -5.94 -10.34
C ARG A 163 15.09 -7.34 -9.79
N ARG A 164 14.69 -7.60 -8.54
CA ARG A 164 14.89 -8.92 -7.91
C ARG A 164 14.04 -9.99 -8.56
N GLU A 165 12.78 -9.70 -8.84
CA GLU A 165 11.89 -10.60 -9.54
C GLU A 165 12.42 -10.96 -10.93
N GLN A 166 12.86 -9.97 -11.70
CA GLN A 166 13.50 -10.19 -13.00
C GLN A 166 14.72 -11.11 -12.88
N ARG A 167 15.59 -10.86 -11.88
CA ARG A 167 16.78 -11.66 -11.65
C ARG A 167 16.46 -13.11 -11.25
N VAL A 168 15.45 -13.33 -10.43
CA VAL A 168 14.97 -14.68 -10.09
C VAL A 168 14.47 -15.40 -11.34
N ASN A 169 13.64 -14.74 -12.15
CA ASN A 169 13.13 -15.32 -13.39
C ASN A 169 14.23 -15.67 -14.40
N GLU A 170 15.27 -14.84 -14.52
CA GLU A 170 16.45 -15.12 -15.34
C GLU A 170 17.24 -16.35 -14.85
N ILE A 171 17.42 -16.47 -13.53
CA ILE A 171 18.10 -17.61 -12.92
C ILE A 171 17.29 -18.89 -13.13
N ASP A 172 15.99 -18.84 -12.92
CA ASP A 172 15.09 -19.99 -13.15
C ASP A 172 15.08 -20.44 -14.60
N ALA A 173 15.11 -19.51 -15.55
CA ALA A 173 15.19 -19.83 -16.98
C ALA A 173 16.52 -20.54 -17.30
N LYS A 174 17.66 -20.04 -16.80
CA LYS A 174 18.98 -20.66 -16.97
C LYS A 174 19.06 -22.06 -16.34
N LEU A 175 18.46 -22.24 -15.15
CA LEU A 175 18.40 -23.55 -14.49
C LEU A 175 17.58 -24.58 -15.27
N LYS A 176 16.47 -24.14 -15.86
CA LYS A 176 15.65 -25.02 -16.72
C LYS A 176 16.42 -25.42 -17.98
N GLU A 177 17.12 -24.50 -18.61
CA GLU A 177 17.94 -24.76 -19.79
C GLU A 177 19.09 -25.75 -19.49
N SER A 178 19.80 -25.55 -18.37
CA SER A 178 20.90 -26.45 -17.98
C SER A 178 20.47 -27.85 -17.57
N LYS A 179 19.18 -28.07 -17.20
CA LYS A 179 18.62 -29.38 -16.89
C LYS A 179 18.15 -30.15 -18.11
N LEU A 180 18.08 -29.50 -19.27
CA LEU A 180 17.68 -30.08 -20.54
C LEU A 180 18.88 -30.54 -21.40
N GLN A 181 20.10 -30.18 -20.96
CA GLN A 181 21.38 -30.67 -21.53
C GLN A 181 21.90 -31.87 -20.76
#